data_f72c0df5979e90b93840fb283d182689
#
_entry.id   f72c0df5979e90b93840fb283d182689
#
_cell.length_a   1.000
_cell.length_b   1.000
_cell.length_c   1.000
_cell.angle_alpha   90.00
_cell.angle_beta   90.00
_cell.angle_gamma   90.00
#
_symmetry.space_group_name_H-M   'P 1'
#
loop_
_entity.id
_entity.type
_entity.pdbx_description
1 polymer ?
#
loop_
_entity_poly.entity_id
_entity_poly.type
_entity_poly.pdbx_seq_one_letter_code
_entity_poly.pdbx_strand_id
1 'polypeptide(L)'
;YHWEMPSALEDQGGWRNRDIAHWFGDFTDVIMGRIGDRMFSVAPINEPWCVGWLSHFEGAHAPGLRDIRATARAMHHVLCAHGTAIARMRSLGMTNLGAVCNFEFANPADDSAESAAAAGRYDAIYNRFFMGGIFHKSYPDLVLEGLEPHLPKGWDSDFDLIGAPVDWCGINYYTRSNIAAKDGAWPNVQAVEGP
;
A
#
# COMPACT_ATOMS: atom_id res chain seq x y z
N TYR A 1 -9.04 -9.04 0.96
CA TYR A 1 -8.03 -9.23 -0.09
C TYR A 1 -6.63 -9.13 0.52
N HIS A 2 -5.69 -9.90 0.02
CA HIS A 2 -4.28 -9.76 0.40
C HIS A 2 -3.40 -9.63 -0.85
N TRP A 3 -3.07 -10.72 -1.58
CA TRP A 3 -2.22 -10.64 -2.78
C TRP A 3 -2.69 -11.47 -3.98
N GLU A 4 -3.72 -12.25 -3.86
CA GLU A 4 -4.23 -13.05 -4.97
C GLU A 4 -5.06 -12.18 -5.94
N MET A 5 -4.70 -12.20 -7.21
CA MET A 5 -5.44 -11.52 -8.27
C MET A 5 -5.78 -12.50 -9.38
N PRO A 6 -7.02 -12.49 -9.90
CA PRO A 6 -7.37 -13.24 -11.10
C PRO A 6 -6.48 -12.82 -12.28
N SER A 7 -5.89 -13.79 -13.00
CA SER A 7 -5.02 -13.53 -14.14
C SER A 7 -5.68 -12.66 -15.20
N ALA A 8 -6.97 -12.83 -15.42
CA ALA A 8 -7.74 -12.01 -16.37
C ALA A 8 -7.77 -10.51 -16.03
N LEU A 9 -7.64 -10.14 -14.75
CA LEU A 9 -7.50 -8.75 -14.34
C LEU A 9 -6.05 -8.27 -14.51
N GLU A 10 -5.07 -9.12 -14.25
CA GLU A 10 -3.66 -8.80 -14.52
C GLU A 10 -3.41 -8.59 -16.00
N ASP A 11 -4.03 -9.38 -16.90
CA ASP A 11 -3.98 -9.20 -18.36
C ASP A 11 -4.53 -7.82 -18.80
N GLN A 12 -5.40 -7.21 -18.02
CA GLN A 12 -5.92 -5.85 -18.21
C GLN A 12 -5.08 -4.78 -17.49
N GLY A 13 -3.95 -5.14 -16.91
CA GLY A 13 -3.01 -4.25 -16.24
C GLY A 13 -3.02 -4.32 -14.72
N GLY A 14 -3.95 -5.08 -14.13
CA GLY A 14 -4.00 -5.32 -12.69
C GLY A 14 -3.92 -4.05 -11.85
N TRP A 15 -3.10 -4.05 -10.81
CA TRP A 15 -2.91 -2.88 -9.94
C TRP A 15 -2.29 -1.66 -10.63
N ARG A 16 -1.70 -1.81 -11.81
CA ARG A 16 -1.18 -0.69 -12.62
C ARG A 16 -2.29 0.08 -13.34
N ASN A 17 -3.46 -0.54 -13.53
CA ASN A 17 -4.64 0.07 -14.14
C ASN A 17 -5.51 0.74 -13.07
N ARG A 18 -5.90 2.00 -13.32
CA ARG A 18 -6.77 2.75 -12.41
C ARG A 18 -8.14 2.10 -12.20
N ASP A 19 -8.66 1.41 -13.21
CA ASP A 19 -9.97 0.77 -13.15
C ASP A 19 -10.04 -0.34 -12.10
N ILE A 20 -8.88 -0.82 -11.59
CA ILE A 20 -8.83 -1.82 -10.51
C ILE A 20 -9.60 -1.36 -9.27
N ALA A 21 -9.66 -0.04 -8.99
CA ALA A 21 -10.44 0.49 -7.88
C ALA A 21 -11.94 0.24 -8.06
N HIS A 22 -12.45 0.39 -9.29
CA HIS A 22 -13.84 0.08 -9.62
C HIS A 22 -14.12 -1.41 -9.59
N TRP A 23 -13.26 -2.22 -10.20
CA TRP A 23 -13.40 -3.69 -10.18
C TRP A 23 -13.38 -4.24 -8.75
N PHE A 24 -12.54 -3.67 -7.90
CA PHE A 24 -12.49 -4.03 -6.48
C PHE A 24 -13.76 -3.60 -5.73
N GLY A 25 -14.32 -2.44 -6.10
CA GLY A 25 -15.63 -1.99 -5.61
C GLY A 25 -16.75 -2.96 -5.98
N ASP A 26 -16.82 -3.40 -7.23
CA ASP A 26 -17.81 -4.37 -7.71
C ASP A 26 -17.65 -5.73 -7.00
N PHE A 27 -16.41 -6.20 -6.80
CA PHE A 27 -16.12 -7.38 -5.99
C PHE A 27 -16.60 -7.20 -4.55
N THR A 28 -16.38 -6.02 -3.96
CA THR A 28 -16.85 -5.70 -2.60
C THR A 28 -18.36 -5.78 -2.51
N ASP A 29 -19.09 -5.19 -3.45
CA ASP A 29 -20.56 -5.24 -3.48
C ASP A 29 -21.08 -6.69 -3.53
N VAL A 30 -20.46 -7.54 -4.36
CA VAL A 30 -20.86 -8.96 -4.48
C VAL A 30 -20.62 -9.73 -3.17
N ILE A 31 -19.45 -9.55 -2.55
CA ILE A 31 -19.12 -10.28 -1.30
C ILE A 31 -19.97 -9.75 -0.14
N MET A 32 -20.03 -8.43 0.04
CA MET A 32 -20.78 -7.85 1.16
C MET A 32 -22.29 -8.05 1.03
N GLY A 33 -22.83 -8.05 -0.20
CA GLY A 33 -24.23 -8.38 -0.44
C GLY A 33 -24.60 -9.83 -0.10
N ARG A 34 -23.61 -10.75 -0.08
CA ARG A 34 -23.84 -12.19 0.23
C ARG A 34 -23.61 -12.57 1.68
N ILE A 35 -22.58 -11.97 2.31
CA ILE A 35 -22.13 -12.41 3.63
C ILE A 35 -21.87 -11.24 4.61
N GLY A 36 -22.09 -10.00 4.17
CA GLY A 36 -21.82 -8.82 5.00
C GLY A 36 -22.61 -8.80 6.32
N ASP A 37 -23.83 -9.37 6.34
CA ASP A 37 -24.67 -9.54 7.51
C ASP A 37 -24.09 -10.45 8.61
N ARG A 38 -23.07 -11.23 8.26
CA ARG A 38 -22.38 -12.17 9.17
C ARG A 38 -21.05 -11.65 9.67
N MET A 39 -20.63 -10.47 9.19
CA MET A 39 -19.34 -9.88 9.52
C MET A 39 -19.47 -8.86 10.63
N PHE A 40 -18.76 -9.07 11.73
CA PHE A 40 -18.68 -8.09 12.82
C PHE A 40 -17.81 -6.89 12.46
N SER A 41 -16.75 -7.12 11.72
CA SER A 41 -15.73 -6.13 11.37
C SER A 41 -15.07 -6.47 10.05
N VAL A 42 -14.75 -5.47 9.21
CA VAL A 42 -14.14 -5.70 7.89
C VAL A 42 -13.04 -4.68 7.62
N ALA A 43 -11.89 -5.20 7.16
CA ALA A 43 -10.89 -4.41 6.43
C ALA A 43 -10.81 -4.95 4.99
N PRO A 44 -10.97 -4.10 3.97
CA PRO A 44 -11.05 -4.59 2.59
C PRO A 44 -9.73 -5.14 2.07
N ILE A 45 -8.61 -4.57 2.49
CA ILE A 45 -7.26 -4.93 2.07
C ILE A 45 -6.38 -5.12 3.29
N ASN A 46 -5.66 -6.24 3.32
CA ASN A 46 -4.61 -6.53 4.28
C ASN A 46 -3.25 -6.24 3.65
N GLU A 47 -2.40 -5.51 4.35
CA GLU A 47 -1.00 -5.24 3.98
C GLU A 47 -0.82 -4.69 2.56
N PRO A 48 -1.31 -3.49 2.24
CA PRO A 48 -1.22 -2.93 0.88
C PRO A 48 0.23 -2.77 0.38
N TRP A 49 1.22 -2.72 1.28
CA TRP A 49 2.64 -2.75 0.93
C TRP A 49 3.02 -4.02 0.17
N CYS A 50 2.51 -5.17 0.60
CA CYS A 50 2.75 -6.45 -0.09
C CYS A 50 2.21 -6.42 -1.53
N VAL A 51 1.05 -5.80 -1.73
CA VAL A 51 0.45 -5.64 -3.06
C VAL A 51 1.28 -4.71 -3.95
N GLY A 52 1.68 -3.56 -3.42
CA GLY A 52 2.39 -2.54 -4.20
C GLY A 52 3.87 -2.86 -4.35
N TRP A 53 4.59 -2.96 -3.23
CA TRP A 53 6.04 -3.02 -3.23
C TRP A 53 6.60 -4.40 -3.54
N LEU A 54 6.18 -5.45 -2.81
CA LEU A 54 6.68 -6.80 -3.03
C LEU A 54 6.37 -7.33 -4.43
N SER A 55 5.21 -6.98 -4.97
CA SER A 55 4.78 -7.50 -6.27
C SER A 55 5.36 -6.74 -7.46
N HIS A 56 5.66 -5.43 -7.31
CA HIS A 56 5.99 -4.57 -8.43
C HIS A 56 7.38 -3.92 -8.36
N PHE A 57 7.99 -3.81 -7.15
CA PHE A 57 9.35 -3.31 -6.97
C PHE A 57 10.35 -4.44 -6.76
N GLU A 58 10.10 -5.30 -5.80
CA GLU A 58 10.99 -6.42 -5.48
C GLU A 58 10.77 -7.63 -6.40
N GLY A 59 9.57 -7.78 -6.94
CA GLY A 59 9.21 -8.89 -7.79
C GLY A 59 9.15 -10.24 -7.06
N ALA A 60 8.97 -10.20 -5.73
CA ALA A 60 8.91 -11.39 -4.88
C ALA A 60 7.53 -12.08 -4.95
N HIS A 61 6.47 -11.31 -5.19
CA HIS A 61 5.11 -11.80 -5.38
C HIS A 61 4.64 -11.59 -6.83
N ALA A 62 3.60 -12.33 -7.25
CA ALA A 62 2.97 -12.09 -8.54
C ALA A 62 2.47 -10.63 -8.65
N PRO A 63 2.60 -9.98 -9.81
CA PRO A 63 3.05 -10.46 -11.12
C PRO A 63 4.59 -10.53 -11.29
N GLY A 64 5.39 -10.27 -10.28
CA GLY A 64 6.83 -10.43 -10.31
C GLY A 64 7.57 -9.30 -11.03
N LEU A 65 7.00 -8.11 -11.07
CA LEU A 65 7.60 -6.96 -11.73
C LEU A 65 8.72 -6.33 -10.88
N ARG A 66 9.63 -5.65 -11.56
CA ARG A 66 10.71 -4.84 -10.97
C ARG A 66 10.78 -3.52 -11.71
N ASP A 67 9.75 -2.72 -11.55
CA ASP A 67 9.54 -1.48 -12.29
C ASP A 67 8.97 -0.40 -11.39
N ILE A 68 9.69 0.72 -11.26
CA ILE A 68 9.33 1.82 -10.35
C ILE A 68 8.01 2.48 -10.74
N ARG A 69 7.69 2.56 -12.03
CA ARG A 69 6.44 3.14 -12.51
C ARG A 69 5.25 2.23 -12.21
N ALA A 70 5.44 0.92 -12.38
CA ALA A 70 4.45 -0.08 -11.99
C ALA A 70 4.19 -0.01 -10.49
N THR A 71 5.27 0.10 -9.69
CA THR A 71 5.22 0.21 -8.24
C THR A 71 4.43 1.43 -7.78
N ALA A 72 4.77 2.62 -8.27
CA ALA A 72 4.11 3.87 -7.89
C ALA A 72 2.59 3.80 -8.16
N ARG A 73 2.21 3.27 -9.33
CA ARG A 73 0.81 3.08 -9.71
C ARG A 73 0.11 2.06 -8.83
N ALA A 74 0.72 0.90 -8.60
CA ALA A 74 0.14 -0.16 -7.77
C ALA A 74 -0.04 0.31 -6.32
N MET A 75 0.96 0.97 -5.73
CA MET A 75 0.87 1.53 -4.38
C MET A 75 -0.26 2.56 -4.25
N HIS A 76 -0.44 3.40 -5.25
CA HIS A 76 -1.51 4.40 -5.26
C HIS A 76 -2.89 3.76 -5.51
N HIS A 77 -3.01 2.89 -6.51
CA HIS A 77 -4.30 2.31 -6.87
C HIS A 77 -4.83 1.32 -5.82
N VAL A 78 -3.97 0.65 -5.06
CA VAL A 78 -4.42 -0.19 -3.95
C VAL A 78 -5.09 0.65 -2.85
N LEU A 79 -4.63 1.89 -2.63
CA LEU A 79 -5.27 2.82 -1.73
C LEU A 79 -6.59 3.37 -2.30
N CYS A 80 -6.65 3.65 -3.61
CA CYS A 80 -7.92 4.00 -4.26
C CYS A 80 -8.95 2.86 -4.13
N ALA A 81 -8.52 1.61 -4.30
CA ALA A 81 -9.38 0.43 -4.13
C ALA A 81 -9.85 0.29 -2.67
N HIS A 82 -8.97 0.54 -1.70
CA HIS A 82 -9.34 0.60 -0.28
C HIS A 82 -10.46 1.61 -0.04
N GLY A 83 -10.27 2.86 -0.45
CA GLY A 83 -11.26 3.91 -0.25
C GLY A 83 -12.58 3.63 -0.98
N THR A 84 -12.52 3.08 -2.21
CA THR A 84 -13.71 2.65 -2.95
C THR A 84 -14.47 1.57 -2.19
N ALA A 85 -13.79 0.56 -1.68
CA ALA A 85 -14.41 -0.52 -0.90
C ALA A 85 -15.05 0.01 0.39
N ILE A 86 -14.37 0.90 1.13
CA ILE A 86 -14.95 1.54 2.32
C ILE A 86 -16.23 2.30 1.97
N ALA A 87 -16.21 3.10 0.90
CA ALA A 87 -17.39 3.85 0.46
C ALA A 87 -18.56 2.92 0.07
N ARG A 88 -18.29 1.81 -0.64
CA ARG A 88 -19.30 0.80 -1.00
C ARG A 88 -19.89 0.13 0.23
N MET A 89 -19.06 -0.32 1.17
CA MET A 89 -19.53 -0.93 2.42
C MET A 89 -20.37 0.05 3.26
N ARG A 90 -19.97 1.31 3.34
CA ARG A 90 -20.78 2.35 4.00
C ARG A 90 -22.15 2.53 3.32
N SER A 91 -22.21 2.52 1.99
CA SER A 91 -23.48 2.64 1.26
C SER A 91 -24.43 1.45 1.49
N LEU A 92 -23.86 0.27 1.82
CA LEU A 92 -24.63 -0.90 2.26
C LEU A 92 -25.03 -0.86 3.75
N GLY A 93 -24.73 0.24 4.45
CA GLY A 93 -25.04 0.41 5.87
C GLY A 93 -24.08 -0.30 6.84
N MET A 94 -22.95 -0.79 6.34
CA MET A 94 -21.97 -1.46 7.18
C MET A 94 -21.22 -0.48 8.07
N THR A 95 -20.93 -0.93 9.28
CA THR A 95 -20.13 -0.24 10.29
C THR A 95 -18.94 -1.10 10.70
N ASN A 96 -18.09 -0.58 11.59
CA ASN A 96 -16.91 -1.27 12.09
C ASN A 96 -15.94 -1.67 10.96
N LEU A 97 -15.63 -0.70 10.09
CA LEU A 97 -14.74 -0.84 8.97
C LEU A 97 -13.34 -0.33 9.31
N GLY A 98 -12.31 -1.02 8.87
CA GLY A 98 -10.94 -0.71 9.21
C GLY A 98 -9.95 -0.76 8.05
N ALA A 99 -8.71 -0.38 8.38
CA ALA A 99 -7.55 -0.57 7.53
C ALA A 99 -6.54 -1.44 8.26
N VAL A 100 -5.90 -2.39 7.57
CA VAL A 100 -4.85 -3.26 8.14
C VAL A 100 -3.57 -3.07 7.36
N CYS A 101 -2.55 -2.55 8.05
CA CYS A 101 -1.22 -2.33 7.49
C CYS A 101 -0.18 -3.18 8.22
N ASN A 102 0.83 -3.62 7.48
CA ASN A 102 2.03 -4.20 8.06
C ASN A 102 3.02 -3.11 8.44
N PHE A 103 3.72 -3.33 9.52
CA PHE A 103 4.73 -2.42 10.06
C PHE A 103 6.02 -3.16 10.34
N GLU A 104 7.12 -2.47 10.13
CA GLU A 104 8.44 -2.94 10.45
C GLU A 104 9.30 -1.80 10.98
N PHE A 105 10.00 -2.02 12.07
CA PHE A 105 10.91 -0.99 12.56
C PHE A 105 12.19 -0.95 11.70
N ALA A 106 12.44 0.19 11.07
CA ALA A 106 13.64 0.45 10.29
C ALA A 106 14.76 0.96 11.20
N ASN A 107 15.68 0.09 11.56
CA ASN A 107 16.83 0.44 12.36
C ASN A 107 18.00 0.82 11.43
N PRO A 108 18.72 1.97 11.63
CA PRO A 108 19.94 2.22 10.91
C PRO A 108 20.97 1.09 11.16
N ALA A 109 21.64 0.62 10.11
CA ALA A 109 22.59 -0.49 10.21
C ALA A 109 23.83 -0.13 11.04
N ASP A 110 24.17 1.17 11.07
CA ASP A 110 25.27 1.75 11.84
C ASP A 110 24.94 3.22 12.20
N ASP A 111 25.87 3.86 12.92
CA ASP A 111 25.69 5.26 13.39
C ASP A 111 25.98 6.33 12.30
N SER A 112 26.13 5.93 11.03
CA SER A 112 26.37 6.88 9.92
C SER A 112 25.11 7.67 9.57
N ALA A 113 25.31 8.87 9.07
CA ALA A 113 24.22 9.71 8.56
C ALA A 113 23.54 9.07 7.33
N GLU A 114 24.30 8.34 6.53
CA GLU A 114 23.85 7.61 5.34
C GLU A 114 22.89 6.49 5.73
N SER A 115 23.22 5.68 6.74
CA SER A 115 22.36 4.61 7.26
C SER A 115 21.10 5.18 7.92
N ALA A 116 21.22 6.28 8.66
CA ALA A 116 20.06 6.97 9.24
C ALA A 116 19.10 7.50 8.16
N ALA A 117 19.62 8.10 7.09
CA ALA A 117 18.83 8.58 5.96
C ALA A 117 18.17 7.43 5.20
N ALA A 118 18.88 6.31 5.01
CA ALA A 118 18.34 5.10 4.38
C ALA A 118 17.19 4.50 5.20
N ALA A 119 17.35 4.37 6.51
CA ALA A 119 16.31 3.90 7.41
C ALA A 119 15.07 4.81 7.37
N GLY A 120 15.27 6.14 7.30
CA GLY A 120 14.18 7.11 7.14
C GLY A 120 13.40 6.94 5.84
N ARG A 121 14.07 6.66 4.71
CA ARG A 121 13.41 6.36 3.43
C ARG A 121 12.67 5.03 3.46
N TYR A 122 13.29 4.00 4.03
CA TYR A 122 12.64 2.70 4.20
C TYR A 122 11.37 2.81 5.04
N ASP A 123 11.44 3.46 6.20
CA ASP A 123 10.28 3.73 7.05
C ASP A 123 9.19 4.53 6.31
N ALA A 124 9.59 5.52 5.51
CA ALA A 124 8.64 6.30 4.73
C ALA A 124 7.89 5.44 3.70
N ILE A 125 8.56 4.50 3.04
CA ILE A 125 7.98 3.60 2.04
C ILE A 125 7.14 2.52 2.71
N TYR A 126 7.69 1.86 3.72
CA TYR A 126 7.07 0.69 4.34
C TYR A 126 5.89 1.08 5.24
N ASN A 127 6.12 2.02 6.14
CA ASN A 127 5.17 2.36 7.21
C ASN A 127 4.31 3.58 6.85
N ARG A 128 4.95 4.70 6.47
CA ARG A 128 4.27 6.00 6.43
C ARG A 128 3.49 6.28 5.16
N PHE A 129 3.81 5.65 4.02
CA PHE A 129 3.10 5.89 2.76
C PHE A 129 1.62 5.55 2.87
N PHE A 130 1.31 4.33 3.34
CA PHE A 130 -0.07 3.85 3.44
C PHE A 130 -0.84 4.55 4.56
N MET A 131 -0.19 4.73 5.71
CA MET A 131 -0.77 5.49 6.83
C MET A 131 -1.02 6.95 6.45
N GLY A 132 -0.09 7.57 5.73
CA GLY A 132 -0.23 8.94 5.23
C GLY A 132 -1.43 9.07 4.30
N GLY A 133 -1.57 8.18 3.33
CA GLY A 133 -2.71 8.18 2.40
C GLY A 133 -4.05 8.02 3.12
N ILE A 134 -4.18 6.99 3.97
CA ILE A 134 -5.45 6.65 4.63
C ILE A 134 -5.85 7.66 5.70
N PHE A 135 -4.91 8.08 6.56
CA PHE A 135 -5.24 8.86 7.76
C PHE A 135 -4.90 10.34 7.68
N HIS A 136 -3.98 10.73 6.79
CA HIS A 136 -3.49 12.11 6.68
C HIS A 136 -3.75 12.74 5.30
N LYS A 137 -4.29 11.98 4.35
CA LYS A 137 -4.56 12.44 2.98
C LYS A 137 -3.31 13.04 2.30
N SER A 138 -2.16 12.45 2.53
CA SER A 138 -0.88 12.90 1.98
C SER A 138 0.13 11.76 1.90
N TYR A 139 1.12 11.91 1.05
CA TYR A 139 2.26 11.01 1.00
C TYR A 139 3.51 11.67 1.60
N PRO A 140 4.42 10.89 2.23
CA PRO A 140 5.67 11.44 2.77
C PRO A 140 6.57 12.01 1.66
N ASP A 141 7.20 13.16 1.89
CA ASP A 141 8.12 13.80 0.94
C ASP A 141 9.23 12.84 0.49
N LEU A 142 9.82 12.10 1.43
CA LEU A 142 10.86 11.10 1.13
C LEU A 142 10.41 10.01 0.13
N VAL A 143 9.11 9.74 0.05
CA VAL A 143 8.57 8.81 -0.95
C VAL A 143 8.29 9.54 -2.25
N LEU A 144 7.79 10.76 -2.20
CA LEU A 144 7.52 11.58 -3.38
C LEU A 144 8.80 11.90 -4.16
N GLU A 145 9.96 12.06 -3.48
CA GLU A 145 11.26 12.20 -4.14
C GLU A 145 11.51 11.17 -5.25
N GLY A 146 11.06 9.92 -5.06
CA GLY A 146 11.25 8.84 -6.05
C GLY A 146 10.01 8.44 -6.81
N LEU A 147 8.84 8.48 -6.19
CA LEU A 147 7.61 7.94 -6.80
C LEU A 147 6.78 8.99 -7.54
N GLU A 148 6.86 10.28 -7.20
CA GLU A 148 5.98 11.30 -7.79
C GLU A 148 6.03 11.34 -9.33
N PRO A 149 7.21 11.26 -10.01
CA PRO A 149 7.26 11.27 -11.47
C PRO A 149 6.55 10.07 -12.13
N HIS A 150 6.26 9.04 -11.34
CA HIS A 150 5.69 7.77 -11.78
C HIS A 150 4.24 7.57 -11.34
N LEU A 151 3.75 8.39 -10.41
CA LEU A 151 2.36 8.37 -9.96
C LEU A 151 1.39 8.66 -11.13
N PRO A 152 0.14 8.17 -11.08
CA PRO A 152 -0.84 8.48 -12.11
C PRO A 152 -1.17 9.98 -12.13
N LYS A 153 -1.49 10.51 -13.30
CA LYS A 153 -1.89 11.93 -13.42
C LYS A 153 -3.09 12.22 -12.52
N GLY A 154 -3.01 13.28 -11.71
CA GLY A 154 -4.08 13.72 -10.81
C GLY A 154 -4.19 12.87 -9.54
N TRP A 155 -3.13 12.15 -9.18
CA TRP A 155 -3.06 11.32 -7.96
C TRP A 155 -3.42 12.07 -6.69
N ASP A 156 -3.08 13.34 -6.62
CA ASP A 156 -3.33 14.23 -5.48
C ASP A 156 -4.82 14.53 -5.26
N SER A 157 -5.64 14.41 -6.30
CA SER A 157 -7.10 14.56 -6.19
C SER A 157 -7.81 13.33 -5.63
N ASP A 158 -7.12 12.20 -5.47
CA ASP A 158 -7.71 10.94 -4.99
C ASP A 158 -7.76 10.83 -3.46
N PHE A 159 -7.15 11.75 -2.73
CA PHE A 159 -7.06 11.66 -1.28
C PHE A 159 -8.40 11.70 -0.54
N ASP A 160 -9.42 12.33 -1.10
CA ASP A 160 -10.76 12.29 -0.50
C ASP A 160 -11.38 10.89 -0.57
N LEU A 161 -11.09 10.15 -1.64
CA LEU A 161 -11.46 8.74 -1.77
C LEU A 161 -10.59 7.86 -0.87
N ILE A 162 -9.27 7.97 -0.96
CA ILE A 162 -8.30 7.15 -0.20
C ILE A 162 -8.54 7.30 1.30
N GLY A 163 -8.69 8.54 1.77
CA GLY A 163 -8.92 8.88 3.18
C GLY A 163 -10.38 8.80 3.61
N ALA A 164 -11.18 7.92 2.99
CA ALA A 164 -12.53 7.62 3.45
C ALA A 164 -12.49 7.15 4.93
N PRO A 165 -13.36 7.69 5.82
CA PRO A 165 -13.27 7.43 7.25
C PRO A 165 -13.38 5.94 7.59
N VAL A 166 -12.43 5.44 8.39
CA VAL A 166 -12.41 4.09 8.96
C VAL A 166 -12.60 4.16 10.49
N ASP A 167 -13.10 3.08 11.07
CA ASP A 167 -13.44 3.04 12.51
C ASP A 167 -12.27 2.52 13.35
N TRP A 168 -11.33 1.80 12.75
CA TRP A 168 -10.18 1.22 13.43
C TRP A 168 -8.99 0.99 12.49
N CYS A 169 -7.80 0.85 13.08
CA CYS A 169 -6.58 0.48 12.40
C CYS A 169 -6.03 -0.82 12.98
N GLY A 170 -5.82 -1.82 12.13
CA GLY A 170 -5.14 -3.06 12.45
C GLY A 170 -3.65 -2.97 12.14
N ILE A 171 -2.84 -3.52 13.03
CA ILE A 171 -1.39 -3.50 12.93
C ILE A 171 -0.86 -4.93 12.87
N ASN A 172 -0.20 -5.27 11.77
CA ASN A 172 0.59 -6.50 11.64
C ASN A 172 2.06 -6.14 11.85
N TYR A 173 2.65 -6.61 12.94
CA TYR A 173 4.06 -6.37 13.25
C TYR A 173 4.78 -7.69 13.52
N TYR A 174 5.83 -7.95 12.76
CA TYR A 174 6.53 -9.23 12.80
C TYR A 174 7.97 -9.09 13.28
N THR A 175 8.67 -8.07 12.80
CA THR A 175 10.12 -7.97 12.97
C THR A 175 10.60 -6.51 12.79
N ARG A 176 11.92 -6.36 12.85
CA ARG A 176 12.65 -5.15 12.49
C ARG A 176 13.70 -5.48 11.44
N SER A 177 14.11 -4.51 10.64
CA SER A 177 15.22 -4.61 9.69
C SER A 177 16.30 -3.61 10.01
N ASN A 178 17.56 -4.02 9.87
CA ASN A 178 18.68 -3.10 9.87
C ASN A 178 18.90 -2.60 8.44
N ILE A 179 18.87 -1.31 8.24
CA ILE A 179 18.85 -0.67 6.93
C ILE A 179 20.15 0.12 6.72
N ALA A 180 20.86 -0.26 5.67
CA ALA A 180 22.03 0.45 5.19
C ALA A 180 21.71 1.22 3.91
N ALA A 181 22.50 2.26 3.64
CA ALA A 181 22.51 2.89 2.33
C ALA A 181 23.07 1.93 1.28
N LYS A 182 22.56 2.06 0.06
CA LYS A 182 23.01 1.30 -1.10
C LYS A 182 23.24 2.24 -2.27
N ASP A 183 24.34 2.09 -2.98
CA ASP A 183 24.59 2.85 -4.21
C ASP A 183 23.55 2.49 -5.29
N GLY A 184 23.11 3.51 -6.03
CA GLY A 184 22.21 3.29 -7.14
C GLY A 184 21.03 4.27 -7.16
N ALA A 185 19.98 3.89 -7.88
CA ALA A 185 18.76 4.67 -7.98
C ALA A 185 17.95 4.62 -6.67
N TRP A 186 17.10 5.62 -6.48
CA TRP A 186 16.13 5.64 -5.38
C TRP A 186 15.40 4.28 -5.27
N PRO A 187 15.15 3.75 -4.07
CA PRO A 187 15.29 4.37 -2.74
C PRO A 187 16.69 4.31 -2.10
N ASN A 188 17.70 3.73 -2.75
CA ASN A 188 19.08 3.62 -2.24
C ASN A 188 19.16 2.96 -0.86
N VAL A 189 18.38 1.91 -0.64
CA VAL A 189 18.31 1.18 0.63
C VAL A 189 18.50 -0.30 0.45
N GLN A 190 19.05 -0.96 1.45
CA GLN A 190 19.11 -2.42 1.54
C GLN A 190 18.97 -2.86 3.00
N ALA A 191 18.22 -3.95 3.20
CA ALA A 191 18.25 -4.65 4.46
C ALA A 191 19.56 -5.45 4.58
N VAL A 192 20.17 -5.42 5.77
CA VAL A 192 21.39 -6.15 6.08
C VAL A 192 21.18 -7.00 7.33
N GLU A 193 21.96 -8.08 7.45
CA GLU A 193 21.93 -8.87 8.69
C GLU A 193 22.37 -8.00 9.87
N GLY A 194 21.70 -8.16 11.00
CA GLY A 194 22.09 -7.49 12.21
C GLY A 194 23.29 -8.16 12.90
N PRO A 195 23.96 -7.44 13.78
CA PRO A 195 24.99 -8.04 14.64
C PRO A 195 24.39 -9.08 15.57
#